data_d937dcb74143f1b633ee46d884545131
#
_entry.id   d937dcb74143f1b633ee46d884545131
#
_cell.length_a   1.000
_cell.length_b   1.000
_cell.length_c   1.000
_cell.angle_alpha   90.00
_cell.angle_beta   90.00
_cell.angle_gamma   90.00
#
_symmetry.space_group_name_H-M   'P 1'
#
loop_
_entity.id
_entity.type
_entity.pdbx_description
1 polymer ?
#
loop_
_entity_poly.entity_id
_entity_poly.type
_entity_poly.pdbx_seq_one_letter_code
_entity_poly.pdbx_strand_id
1 'polypeptide(L)'
;MEQVKYVKYAKEIEKIRDDFNEIVGGISNKKCNALLNEYMNDIVENSGKDSFEIAFIGQYSAGKSTMITALTENMDIKIGQNVTTDKVTEYKWKNVVLIDTPGIGTDQKEHTDLAFRHMDLADLLVYVVTTQGFDDLIARDFKRIAFEHNKSPKMMIVVNKTSLESMDNKVNWENDIKKVISPSTLEDFRVTFIDAKSYLDSLKQYNDRLKNALMVRSNLSGFIAHLNHFVEEKGIIGRLVSDLNIIGTYLDRILNEISTDEDRKKFKSFW
;
A
#
# COMPACT_ATOMS: atom_id res chain seq x y z
N MET A 1 25.66 -7.01 9.57
CA MET A 1 25.40 -7.89 8.40
C MET A 1 24.27 -7.37 7.51
N GLU A 2 23.19 -6.79 8.03
CA GLU A 2 22.08 -6.24 7.22
C GLU A 2 22.48 -5.02 6.37
N GLN A 3 23.26 -4.07 6.90
CA GLN A 3 23.75 -2.93 6.13
C GLN A 3 24.56 -3.31 4.88
N VAL A 4 25.32 -4.40 4.94
CA VAL A 4 26.13 -4.87 3.79
C VAL A 4 25.25 -5.45 2.68
N LYS A 5 24.18 -6.17 3.06
CA LYS A 5 23.20 -6.68 2.09
C LYS A 5 22.44 -5.55 1.41
N TYR A 6 22.00 -4.53 2.19
CA TYR A 6 21.33 -3.35 1.64
C TYR A 6 22.16 -2.64 0.57
N VAL A 7 23.44 -2.36 0.86
CA VAL A 7 24.35 -1.69 -0.09
C VAL A 7 24.52 -2.48 -1.38
N LYS A 8 24.55 -3.83 -1.27
CA LYS A 8 24.61 -4.69 -2.44
C LYS A 8 23.34 -4.58 -3.30
N TYR A 9 22.16 -4.72 -2.71
CA TYR A 9 20.90 -4.66 -3.44
C TYR A 9 20.63 -3.26 -4.01
N ALA A 10 20.96 -2.20 -3.29
CA ALA A 10 20.86 -0.83 -3.80
C ALA A 10 21.69 -0.63 -5.08
N LYS A 11 22.93 -1.16 -5.13
CA LYS A 11 23.75 -1.11 -6.34
C LYS A 11 23.20 -1.95 -7.50
N GLU A 12 22.60 -3.11 -7.20
CA GLU A 12 21.97 -3.94 -8.22
C GLU A 12 20.75 -3.22 -8.82
N ILE A 13 19.94 -2.55 -8.00
CA ILE A 13 18.80 -1.76 -8.47
C ILE A 13 19.25 -0.53 -9.27
N GLU A 14 20.30 0.16 -8.84
CA GLU A 14 20.90 1.27 -9.60
C GLU A 14 21.32 0.80 -11.00
N LYS A 15 21.97 -0.35 -11.09
CA LYS A 15 22.31 -0.96 -12.37
C LYS A 15 21.06 -1.27 -13.22
N ILE A 16 20.01 -1.86 -12.63
CA ILE A 16 18.76 -2.13 -13.35
C ILE A 16 18.14 -0.84 -13.88
N ARG A 17 18.19 0.26 -13.12
CA ARG A 17 17.71 1.58 -13.58
C ARG A 17 18.52 2.10 -14.78
N ASP A 18 19.84 1.98 -14.71
CA ASP A 18 20.74 2.42 -15.80
C ASP A 18 20.48 1.62 -17.06
N ASP A 19 20.39 0.30 -16.95
CA ASP A 19 20.10 -0.61 -18.05
C ASP A 19 18.71 -0.33 -18.66
N PHE A 20 17.68 -0.07 -17.83
CA PHE A 20 16.34 0.32 -18.29
C PHE A 20 16.36 1.64 -19.06
N ASN A 21 17.07 2.66 -18.55
CA ASN A 21 17.23 3.96 -19.20
C ASN A 21 17.90 3.85 -20.57
N GLU A 22 18.97 3.04 -20.66
CA GLU A 22 19.70 2.82 -21.92
C GLU A 22 18.81 2.15 -22.97
N ILE A 23 18.08 1.09 -22.59
CA ILE A 23 17.22 0.34 -23.50
C ILE A 23 16.05 1.19 -23.99
N VAL A 24 15.34 1.86 -23.07
CA VAL A 24 14.18 2.69 -23.45
C VAL A 24 14.61 3.91 -24.26
N GLY A 25 15.75 4.54 -23.89
CA GLY A 25 16.32 5.66 -24.62
C GLY A 25 16.74 5.31 -26.05
N GLY A 26 17.04 4.03 -26.31
CA GLY A 26 17.34 3.51 -27.66
C GLY A 26 16.11 3.24 -28.56
N ILE A 27 14.89 3.41 -28.02
CA ILE A 27 13.64 3.17 -28.76
C ILE A 27 13.17 4.47 -29.44
N SER A 28 13.10 4.47 -30.76
CA SER A 28 12.61 5.61 -31.54
C SER A 28 11.07 5.64 -31.59
N ASN A 29 10.43 5.78 -30.43
CA ASN A 29 8.97 5.86 -30.30
C ASN A 29 8.58 7.04 -29.40
N LYS A 30 7.79 7.97 -29.92
CA LYS A 30 7.39 9.19 -29.21
C LYS A 30 6.64 8.90 -27.88
N LYS A 31 5.81 7.86 -27.87
CA LYS A 31 5.08 7.46 -26.66
C LYS A 31 6.00 6.82 -25.62
N CYS A 32 6.96 5.98 -26.06
CA CYS A 32 7.97 5.42 -25.17
C CYS A 32 8.84 6.51 -24.53
N ASN A 33 9.21 7.53 -25.29
CA ASN A 33 9.97 8.67 -24.76
C ASN A 33 9.15 9.48 -23.73
N ALA A 34 7.84 9.66 -23.95
CA ALA A 34 6.97 10.30 -22.97
C ALA A 34 6.89 9.46 -21.67
N LEU A 35 6.74 8.13 -21.79
CA LEU A 35 6.75 7.21 -20.65
C LEU A 35 8.09 7.21 -19.91
N LEU A 36 9.21 7.31 -20.62
CA LEU A 36 10.53 7.42 -20.01
C LEU A 36 10.65 8.72 -19.17
N ASN A 37 10.13 9.83 -19.65
CA ASN A 37 10.12 11.08 -18.91
C ASN A 37 9.24 11.00 -17.64
N GLU A 38 8.06 10.37 -17.74
CA GLU A 38 7.21 10.10 -16.57
C GLU A 38 7.96 9.22 -15.54
N TYR A 39 8.58 8.14 -16.02
CA TYR A 39 9.40 7.25 -15.19
C TYR A 39 10.52 7.99 -14.46
N MET A 40 11.28 8.83 -15.18
CA MET A 40 12.36 9.60 -14.58
C MET A 40 11.86 10.54 -13.47
N ASN A 41 10.70 11.16 -13.67
CA ASN A 41 10.07 11.98 -12.63
C ASN A 41 9.66 11.15 -11.42
N ASP A 42 9.04 9.98 -11.62
CA ASP A 42 8.61 9.10 -10.53
C ASP A 42 9.81 8.56 -9.73
N ILE A 43 10.92 8.20 -10.40
CA ILE A 43 12.17 7.78 -9.73
C ILE A 43 12.78 8.92 -8.92
N VAL A 44 12.83 10.15 -9.47
CA VAL A 44 13.34 11.33 -8.75
C VAL A 44 12.46 11.64 -7.55
N GLU A 45 11.13 11.61 -7.71
CA GLU A 45 10.18 11.79 -6.63
C GLU A 45 10.38 10.74 -5.53
N ASN A 46 10.53 9.45 -5.89
CA ASN A 46 10.76 8.38 -4.93
C ASN A 46 12.11 8.50 -4.20
N SER A 47 13.17 8.84 -4.93
CA SER A 47 14.53 8.98 -4.37
C SER A 47 14.71 10.24 -3.51
N GLY A 48 13.95 11.30 -3.78
CA GLY A 48 14.01 12.59 -3.08
C GLY A 48 13.14 12.68 -1.83
N LYS A 49 12.48 11.58 -1.42
CA LYS A 49 11.60 11.60 -0.25
C LYS A 49 12.38 11.73 1.06
N ASP A 50 12.15 12.82 1.78
CA ASP A 50 12.71 13.04 3.12
C ASP A 50 11.95 12.25 4.21
N SER A 51 10.69 11.84 3.95
CA SER A 51 9.82 11.15 4.89
C SER A 51 9.38 9.79 4.36
N PHE A 52 9.15 8.87 5.28
CA PHE A 52 8.63 7.55 4.99
C PHE A 52 7.13 7.62 4.70
N GLU A 53 6.66 7.00 3.62
CA GLU A 53 5.28 7.07 3.17
C GLU A 53 4.54 5.74 3.37
N ILE A 54 3.35 5.82 3.95
CA ILE A 54 2.48 4.69 4.23
C ILE A 54 1.13 4.93 3.55
N ALA A 55 0.81 4.20 2.50
CA ALA A 55 -0.48 4.32 1.82
C ALA A 55 -1.53 3.35 2.40
N PHE A 56 -2.69 3.90 2.74
CA PHE A 56 -3.86 3.14 3.15
C PHE A 56 -4.71 2.81 1.93
N ILE A 57 -4.80 1.54 1.60
CA ILE A 57 -5.51 1.02 0.42
C ILE A 57 -6.60 0.03 0.85
N GLY A 58 -7.50 -0.31 -0.03
CA GLY A 58 -8.61 -1.24 0.24
C GLY A 58 -9.95 -0.66 -0.18
N GLN A 59 -11.01 -1.41 0.07
CA GLN A 59 -12.35 -1.08 -0.38
C GLN A 59 -12.87 0.27 0.10
N TYR A 60 -13.86 0.75 -0.65
CA TYR A 60 -14.73 1.84 -0.18
C TYR A 60 -15.34 1.48 1.18
N SER A 61 -15.44 2.47 2.06
CA SER A 61 -15.97 2.27 3.43
C SER A 61 -15.24 1.27 4.33
N ALA A 62 -14.06 0.76 3.97
CA ALA A 62 -13.29 -0.10 4.89
C ALA A 62 -12.78 0.64 6.15
N GLY A 63 -12.80 1.99 6.11
CA GLY A 63 -12.42 2.83 7.25
C GLY A 63 -10.98 3.34 7.20
N LYS A 64 -10.39 3.48 6.00
CA LYS A 64 -9.05 4.05 5.79
C LYS A 64 -8.91 5.42 6.45
N SER A 65 -9.74 6.37 6.05
CA SER A 65 -9.76 7.74 6.62
C SER A 65 -10.02 7.73 8.14
N THR A 66 -10.88 6.82 8.63
CA THR A 66 -11.12 6.65 10.08
C THR A 66 -9.87 6.21 10.81
N MET A 67 -9.09 5.29 10.22
CA MET A 67 -7.81 4.85 10.78
C MET A 67 -6.78 5.98 10.81
N ILE A 68 -6.68 6.74 9.72
CA ILE A 68 -5.78 7.90 9.64
C ILE A 68 -6.18 8.95 10.66
N THR A 69 -7.47 9.23 10.82
CA THR A 69 -7.98 10.12 11.89
C THR A 69 -7.60 9.60 13.28
N ALA A 70 -7.74 8.29 13.52
CA ALA A 70 -7.36 7.69 14.81
C ALA A 70 -5.86 7.78 15.09
N LEU A 71 -5.00 7.66 14.08
CA LEU A 71 -3.55 7.77 14.20
C LEU A 71 -3.10 9.22 14.42
N THR A 72 -3.68 10.16 13.68
CA THR A 72 -3.29 11.58 13.68
C THR A 72 -4.02 12.39 14.74
N GLU A 73 -5.13 11.88 15.27
CA GLU A 73 -6.10 12.58 16.10
C GLU A 73 -6.66 13.87 15.43
N ASN A 74 -6.50 13.98 14.11
CA ASN A 74 -6.98 15.10 13.32
C ASN A 74 -8.48 14.91 12.98
N MET A 75 -9.35 15.57 13.72
CA MET A 75 -10.81 15.49 13.57
C MET A 75 -11.35 16.27 12.37
N ASP A 76 -10.54 17.05 11.69
CA ASP A 76 -10.92 17.76 10.45
C ASP A 76 -10.97 16.85 9.22
N ILE A 77 -10.44 15.63 9.34
CA ILE A 77 -10.52 14.62 8.29
C ILE A 77 -11.98 14.21 8.11
N LYS A 78 -12.52 14.41 6.90
CA LYS A 78 -13.90 14.06 6.60
C LYS A 78 -14.08 12.54 6.60
N ILE A 79 -14.88 12.04 7.53
CA ILE A 79 -15.23 10.63 7.67
C ILE A 79 -16.74 10.48 7.48
N GLY A 80 -17.19 9.53 6.67
CA GLY A 80 -18.63 9.22 6.55
C GLY A 80 -18.97 8.37 5.33
N GLN A 81 -20.13 7.74 5.37
CA GLN A 81 -20.62 6.87 4.27
C GLN A 81 -20.91 7.65 2.98
N ASN A 82 -21.11 8.96 3.06
CA ASN A 82 -21.39 9.85 1.92
C ASN A 82 -20.17 10.68 1.52
N VAL A 83 -19.00 10.46 2.15
CA VAL A 83 -17.76 11.16 1.83
C VAL A 83 -16.86 10.17 1.12
N THR A 84 -16.77 10.30 -0.19
CA THR A 84 -15.77 9.61 -1.00
C THR A 84 -14.45 10.36 -0.90
N THR A 85 -13.37 9.63 -0.69
CA THR A 85 -12.04 10.18 -0.92
C THR A 85 -11.83 10.16 -2.43
N ASP A 86 -12.19 11.27 -3.09
CA ASP A 86 -12.09 11.40 -4.55
C ASP A 86 -10.67 11.74 -4.99
N LYS A 87 -9.82 12.14 -4.05
CA LYS A 87 -8.43 12.53 -4.28
C LYS A 87 -7.54 11.91 -3.23
N VAL A 88 -6.34 11.56 -3.64
CA VAL A 88 -5.28 11.16 -2.70
C VAL A 88 -4.98 12.35 -1.79
N THR A 89 -4.92 12.10 -0.50
CA THR A 89 -4.64 13.12 0.51
C THR A 89 -3.56 12.64 1.47
N GLU A 90 -2.61 13.53 1.77
CA GLU A 90 -1.46 13.25 2.62
C GLU A 90 -1.65 13.85 4.00
N TYR A 91 -1.26 13.11 5.04
CA TYR A 91 -1.32 13.53 6.43
C TYR A 91 0.00 13.24 7.12
N LYS A 92 0.60 14.26 7.74
CA LYS A 92 1.81 14.07 8.56
C LYS A 92 1.45 13.40 9.88
N TRP A 93 2.18 12.34 10.21
CA TRP A 93 2.08 11.65 11.50
C TRP A 93 3.47 11.28 12.00
N LYS A 94 3.91 11.92 13.11
CA LYS A 94 5.28 11.79 13.61
C LYS A 94 6.31 12.11 12.49
N ASN A 95 7.14 11.14 12.14
CA ASN A 95 8.18 11.22 11.10
C ASN A 95 7.80 10.50 9.79
N VAL A 96 6.51 10.20 9.60
CA VAL A 96 6.00 9.54 8.40
C VAL A 96 4.86 10.35 7.78
N VAL A 97 4.58 10.08 6.50
CA VAL A 97 3.42 10.59 5.78
C VAL A 97 2.43 9.45 5.59
N LEU A 98 1.19 9.64 6.01
CA LEU A 98 0.08 8.72 5.78
C LEU A 98 -0.69 9.20 4.56
N ILE A 99 -0.90 8.32 3.60
CA ILE A 99 -1.58 8.61 2.34
C ILE A 99 -2.95 7.93 2.36
N ASP A 100 -4.02 8.74 2.32
CA ASP A 100 -5.39 8.24 2.15
C ASP A 100 -5.70 8.13 0.66
N THR A 101 -5.99 6.92 0.19
CA THR A 101 -6.29 6.68 -1.21
C THR A 101 -7.79 6.48 -1.43
N PRO A 102 -8.31 6.82 -2.63
CA PRO A 102 -9.65 6.41 -3.04
C PRO A 102 -9.86 4.91 -2.86
N GLY A 103 -11.09 4.50 -2.58
CA GLY A 103 -11.44 3.08 -2.46
C GLY A 103 -11.23 2.35 -3.78
N ILE A 104 -10.60 1.18 -3.73
CA ILE A 104 -10.42 0.31 -4.89
C ILE A 104 -11.75 -0.39 -5.18
N GLY A 105 -12.05 -0.65 -6.47
CA GLY A 105 -13.30 -1.32 -6.88
C GLY A 105 -14.44 -0.35 -7.21
N THR A 106 -14.17 0.94 -7.34
CA THR A 106 -15.11 1.89 -7.95
C THR A 106 -14.95 1.85 -9.48
N ASP A 107 -16.05 1.98 -10.24
CA ASP A 107 -16.07 1.91 -11.72
C ASP A 107 -15.30 3.03 -12.43
N GLN A 108 -14.60 3.89 -11.71
CA GLN A 108 -13.83 5.02 -12.26
C GLN A 108 -12.37 4.61 -12.49
N LYS A 109 -11.99 4.43 -13.77
CA LYS A 109 -10.63 4.07 -14.18
C LYS A 109 -9.57 5.06 -13.69
N GLU A 110 -9.85 6.36 -13.76
CA GLU A 110 -8.90 7.41 -13.34
C GLU A 110 -8.53 7.31 -11.86
N HIS A 111 -9.47 6.96 -10.97
CA HIS A 111 -9.20 6.74 -9.55
C HIS A 111 -8.33 5.49 -9.33
N THR A 112 -8.49 4.49 -10.18
CA THR A 112 -7.70 3.26 -10.12
C THR A 112 -6.25 3.53 -10.49
N ASP A 113 -5.98 4.25 -11.57
CA ASP A 113 -4.61 4.56 -12.04
C ASP A 113 -3.85 5.43 -11.02
N LEU A 114 -4.53 6.45 -10.47
CA LEU A 114 -3.95 7.30 -9.42
C LEU A 114 -3.63 6.51 -8.15
N ALA A 115 -4.53 5.63 -7.72
CA ALA A 115 -4.31 4.76 -6.56
C ALA A 115 -3.12 3.82 -6.81
N PHE A 116 -2.99 3.21 -8.00
CA PHE A 116 -1.86 2.35 -8.34
C PHE A 116 -0.53 3.10 -8.32
N ARG A 117 -0.47 4.32 -8.87
CA ARG A 117 0.74 5.15 -8.81
C ARG A 117 1.18 5.39 -7.36
N HIS A 118 0.27 5.76 -6.47
CA HIS A 118 0.62 5.95 -5.06
C HIS A 118 1.00 4.64 -4.35
N MET A 119 0.44 3.49 -4.77
CA MET A 119 0.89 2.19 -4.29
C MET A 119 2.33 1.87 -4.73
N ASP A 120 2.73 2.29 -5.93
CA ASP A 120 4.11 2.12 -6.41
C ASP A 120 5.07 2.98 -5.61
N LEU A 121 4.75 4.25 -5.42
CA LEU A 121 5.59 5.25 -4.77
C LEU A 121 5.68 5.11 -3.24
N ALA A 122 4.63 4.61 -2.57
CA ALA A 122 4.64 4.45 -1.12
C ALA A 122 5.65 3.39 -0.67
N ASP A 123 6.33 3.66 0.46
CA ASP A 123 7.29 2.73 1.06
C ASP A 123 6.59 1.51 1.67
N LEU A 124 5.39 1.68 2.23
CA LEU A 124 4.56 0.62 2.81
C LEU A 124 3.09 0.78 2.42
N LEU A 125 2.38 -0.35 2.36
CA LEU A 125 0.96 -0.42 2.08
C LEU A 125 0.21 -1.04 3.26
N VAL A 126 -0.84 -0.37 3.73
CA VAL A 126 -1.79 -0.90 4.71
C VAL A 126 -3.08 -1.25 3.97
N TYR A 127 -3.31 -2.54 3.71
CA TYR A 127 -4.52 -3.02 3.07
C TYR A 127 -5.63 -3.20 4.10
N VAL A 128 -6.67 -2.37 4.02
CA VAL A 128 -7.75 -2.32 5.00
C VAL A 128 -8.96 -3.09 4.48
N VAL A 129 -9.37 -4.11 5.24
CA VAL A 129 -10.62 -4.85 5.06
C VAL A 129 -11.50 -4.74 6.30
N THR A 130 -12.76 -5.15 6.20
CA THR A 130 -13.67 -5.24 7.36
C THR A 130 -13.82 -6.69 7.81
N THR A 131 -14.56 -6.92 8.90
CA THR A 131 -14.92 -8.27 9.39
C THR A 131 -15.77 -9.08 8.40
N GLN A 132 -16.37 -8.43 7.39
CA GLN A 132 -17.02 -9.14 6.30
C GLN A 132 -16.03 -9.93 5.42
N GLY A 133 -14.74 -9.70 5.63
CA GLY A 133 -13.67 -10.48 5.04
C GLY A 133 -13.43 -10.18 3.56
N PHE A 134 -12.98 -11.21 2.87
CA PHE A 134 -12.67 -11.17 1.45
C PHE A 134 -13.80 -11.85 0.66
N ASP A 135 -14.76 -11.06 0.17
CA ASP A 135 -15.62 -11.56 -0.91
C ASP A 135 -14.79 -11.79 -2.20
N ASP A 136 -15.39 -12.41 -3.21
CA ASP A 136 -14.69 -12.78 -4.45
C ASP A 136 -14.06 -11.57 -5.16
N LEU A 137 -14.68 -10.40 -5.07
CA LEU A 137 -14.18 -9.18 -5.70
C LEU A 137 -12.96 -8.64 -4.93
N ILE A 138 -13.08 -8.54 -3.61
CA ILE A 138 -11.98 -8.07 -2.74
C ILE A 138 -10.80 -9.03 -2.83
N ALA A 139 -11.05 -10.33 -2.80
CA ALA A 139 -10.02 -11.34 -2.89
C ALA A 139 -9.25 -11.25 -4.22
N ARG A 140 -9.95 -11.03 -5.33
CA ARG A 140 -9.34 -10.84 -6.65
C ARG A 140 -8.51 -9.56 -6.69
N ASP A 141 -9.03 -8.43 -6.21
CA ASP A 141 -8.31 -7.16 -6.19
C ASP A 141 -7.07 -7.23 -5.29
N PHE A 142 -7.19 -7.87 -4.11
CA PHE A 142 -6.05 -8.10 -3.23
C PHE A 142 -4.96 -8.93 -3.92
N LYS A 143 -5.32 -10.07 -4.53
CA LYS A 143 -4.37 -10.95 -5.22
C LYS A 143 -3.67 -10.23 -6.37
N ARG A 144 -4.41 -9.44 -7.14
CA ARG A 144 -3.85 -8.62 -8.20
C ARG A 144 -2.79 -7.65 -7.66
N ILE A 145 -3.09 -6.92 -6.59
CA ILE A 145 -2.15 -5.96 -5.99
C ILE A 145 -0.97 -6.69 -5.35
N ALA A 146 -1.24 -7.66 -4.48
CA ALA A 146 -0.21 -8.30 -3.68
C ALA A 146 0.75 -9.16 -4.52
N PHE A 147 0.21 -9.94 -5.46
CA PHE A 147 0.97 -10.98 -6.14
C PHE A 147 1.25 -10.66 -7.61
N GLU A 148 0.25 -10.20 -8.40
CA GLU A 148 0.47 -9.88 -9.80
C GLU A 148 1.29 -8.58 -9.97
N HIS A 149 1.04 -7.57 -9.12
CA HIS A 149 1.83 -6.34 -9.08
C HIS A 149 2.99 -6.38 -8.05
N ASN A 150 3.30 -7.55 -7.47
CA ASN A 150 4.44 -7.78 -6.58
C ASN A 150 4.52 -6.82 -5.38
N LYS A 151 3.37 -6.40 -4.80
CA LYS A 151 3.35 -5.47 -3.66
C LYS A 151 3.42 -6.17 -2.29
N SER A 152 3.23 -7.51 -2.23
CA SER A 152 3.21 -8.28 -0.98
C SER A 152 4.40 -8.01 -0.03
N PRO A 153 5.65 -7.79 -0.52
CA PRO A 153 6.79 -7.55 0.40
C PRO A 153 6.68 -6.28 1.23
N LYS A 154 5.89 -5.29 0.76
CA LYS A 154 5.66 -4.02 1.45
C LYS A 154 4.21 -3.83 1.94
N MET A 155 3.45 -4.94 2.10
CA MET A 155 2.05 -4.89 2.51
C MET A 155 1.83 -5.46 3.91
N MET A 156 0.93 -4.82 4.66
CA MET A 156 0.29 -5.41 5.83
C MET A 156 -1.24 -5.40 5.66
N ILE A 157 -1.93 -6.35 6.31
CA ILE A 157 -3.39 -6.44 6.29
C ILE A 157 -3.95 -5.98 7.62
N VAL A 158 -4.95 -5.11 7.57
CA VAL A 158 -5.70 -4.68 8.75
C VAL A 158 -7.17 -4.99 8.59
N VAL A 159 -7.69 -5.79 9.52
CA VAL A 159 -9.13 -6.06 9.65
C VAL A 159 -9.71 -5.01 10.59
N ASN A 160 -10.45 -4.07 10.03
CA ASN A 160 -11.09 -2.99 10.78
C ASN A 160 -12.56 -3.28 11.09
N LYS A 161 -13.17 -2.49 11.96
CA LYS A 161 -14.58 -2.59 12.40
C LYS A 161 -14.89 -3.88 13.15
N THR A 162 -13.92 -4.40 13.91
CA THR A 162 -14.09 -5.66 14.67
C THR A 162 -15.19 -5.59 15.72
N SER A 163 -15.64 -4.38 16.11
CA SER A 163 -16.76 -4.21 17.06
C SER A 163 -18.14 -4.53 16.48
N LEU A 164 -18.25 -4.68 15.15
CA LEU A 164 -19.53 -5.02 14.51
C LEU A 164 -19.91 -6.49 14.67
N GLU A 165 -18.94 -7.34 15.07
CA GLU A 165 -19.14 -8.77 15.25
C GLU A 165 -18.50 -9.25 16.56
N SER A 166 -18.83 -10.48 17.01
CA SER A 166 -18.17 -11.09 18.14
C SER A 166 -16.73 -11.46 17.82
N MET A 167 -15.82 -11.21 18.77
CA MET A 167 -14.42 -11.65 18.65
C MET A 167 -14.26 -13.18 18.60
N ASP A 168 -15.30 -13.95 18.94
CA ASP A 168 -15.32 -15.40 18.74
C ASP A 168 -15.19 -15.79 17.25
N ASN A 169 -15.55 -14.88 16.35
CA ASN A 169 -15.40 -15.04 14.90
C ASN A 169 -13.95 -14.83 14.39
N LYS A 170 -13.02 -14.42 15.25
CA LYS A 170 -11.64 -14.13 14.83
C LYS A 170 -10.99 -15.29 14.09
N VAL A 171 -11.19 -16.52 14.55
CA VAL A 171 -10.65 -17.72 13.88
C VAL A 171 -11.20 -17.88 12.46
N ASN A 172 -12.48 -17.55 12.26
CA ASN A 172 -13.09 -17.60 10.93
C ASN A 172 -12.48 -16.53 10.02
N TRP A 173 -12.32 -15.29 10.50
CA TRP A 173 -11.66 -14.21 9.75
C TRP A 173 -10.22 -14.58 9.38
N GLU A 174 -9.45 -15.15 10.32
CA GLU A 174 -8.08 -15.63 10.04
C GLU A 174 -8.06 -16.74 8.99
N ASN A 175 -9.01 -17.67 9.02
CA ASN A 175 -9.10 -18.75 8.05
C ASN A 175 -9.46 -18.23 6.64
N ASP A 176 -10.34 -17.23 6.54
CA ASP A 176 -10.70 -16.62 5.27
C ASP A 176 -9.52 -15.84 4.69
N ILE A 177 -8.80 -15.09 5.52
CA ILE A 177 -7.57 -14.42 5.10
C ILE A 177 -6.55 -15.44 4.58
N LYS A 178 -6.28 -16.53 5.33
CA LYS A 178 -5.34 -17.60 4.93
C LYS A 178 -5.63 -18.17 3.54
N LYS A 179 -6.92 -18.34 3.18
CA LYS A 179 -7.32 -18.82 1.83
C LYS A 179 -6.91 -17.86 0.73
N VAL A 180 -6.96 -16.56 1.00
CA VAL A 180 -6.67 -15.51 0.02
C VAL A 180 -5.18 -15.28 -0.15
N ILE A 181 -4.43 -15.28 0.97
CA ILE A 181 -2.99 -14.98 0.97
C ILE A 181 -2.10 -16.19 0.67
N SER A 182 -2.65 -17.41 0.62
CA SER A 182 -1.87 -18.63 0.35
C SER A 182 -1.01 -18.49 -0.91
N PRO A 183 0.27 -18.90 -0.88
CA PRO A 183 0.97 -19.68 0.15
C PRO A 183 1.57 -18.87 1.32
N SER A 184 1.42 -17.56 1.36
CA SER A 184 1.91 -16.71 2.44
C SER A 184 1.14 -16.97 3.74
N THR A 185 1.70 -16.50 4.87
CA THR A 185 1.13 -16.63 6.21
C THR A 185 0.52 -15.31 6.72
N LEU A 186 -0.26 -15.39 7.81
CA LEU A 186 -0.77 -14.17 8.48
C LEU A 186 0.37 -13.29 9.01
N GLU A 187 1.50 -13.89 9.35
CA GLU A 187 2.68 -13.18 9.86
C GLU A 187 3.40 -12.42 8.74
N ASP A 188 3.51 -13.01 7.55
CA ASP A 188 4.11 -12.33 6.40
C ASP A 188 3.41 -11.00 6.07
N PHE A 189 2.09 -10.94 6.26
CA PHE A 189 1.27 -9.75 6.09
C PHE A 189 0.98 -8.98 7.38
N ARG A 190 1.58 -9.34 8.52
CA ARG A 190 1.36 -8.69 9.82
C ARG A 190 -0.11 -8.42 10.10
N VAL A 191 -0.98 -9.43 9.88
CA VAL A 191 -2.43 -9.27 10.02
C VAL A 191 -2.80 -8.75 11.40
N THR A 192 -3.51 -7.64 11.43
CA THR A 192 -3.90 -6.97 12.68
C THR A 192 -5.40 -6.69 12.68
N PHE A 193 -6.05 -6.91 13.83
CA PHE A 193 -7.48 -6.71 14.03
C PHE A 193 -7.69 -5.47 14.89
N ILE A 194 -8.48 -4.50 14.40
CA ILE A 194 -8.73 -3.22 15.08
C ILE A 194 -10.18 -2.76 14.97
N ASP A 195 -10.54 -1.78 15.81
CA ASP A 195 -11.71 -0.94 15.61
C ASP A 195 -11.34 0.53 15.77
N ALA A 196 -11.02 1.18 14.66
CA ALA A 196 -10.61 2.58 14.66
C ALA A 196 -11.70 3.52 15.19
N LYS A 197 -12.97 3.18 14.98
CA LYS A 197 -14.10 3.98 15.49
C LYS A 197 -14.17 3.92 17.01
N SER A 198 -13.97 2.77 17.63
CA SER A 198 -13.93 2.64 19.09
C SER A 198 -12.87 3.55 19.71
N TYR A 199 -11.70 3.71 19.09
CA TYR A 199 -10.71 4.68 19.54
C TYR A 199 -11.23 6.11 19.50
N LEU A 200 -11.76 6.56 18.36
CA LEU A 200 -12.31 7.92 18.22
C LEU A 200 -13.48 8.17 19.19
N ASP A 201 -14.30 7.17 19.41
CA ASP A 201 -15.39 7.25 20.39
C ASP A 201 -14.86 7.34 21.84
N SER A 202 -13.71 6.70 22.13
CA SER A 202 -13.05 6.81 23.45
C SER A 202 -12.59 8.23 23.76
N LEU A 203 -12.14 8.98 22.75
CA LEU A 203 -11.69 10.36 22.93
C LEU A 203 -12.81 11.32 23.35
N LYS A 204 -14.08 10.93 23.10
CA LYS A 204 -15.28 11.70 23.45
C LYS A 204 -15.87 11.34 24.82
N GLN A 205 -15.28 10.36 25.52
CA GLN A 205 -15.80 9.87 26.78
C GLN A 205 -15.24 10.64 27.97
N TYR A 206 -16.13 11.03 28.87
CA TYR A 206 -15.78 11.61 30.19
C TYR A 206 -15.65 10.55 31.27
N ASN A 207 -16.22 9.36 31.07
CA ASN A 207 -16.14 8.25 32.01
C ASN A 207 -14.89 7.43 31.72
N ASP A 208 -13.93 7.43 32.63
CA ASP A 208 -12.64 6.76 32.46
C ASP A 208 -12.77 5.25 32.24
N ARG A 209 -13.72 4.59 32.91
CA ARG A 209 -13.95 3.14 32.72
C ARG A 209 -14.41 2.84 31.28
N LEU A 210 -15.34 3.63 30.76
CA LEU A 210 -15.85 3.47 29.39
C LEU A 210 -14.78 3.85 28.38
N LYS A 211 -14.06 4.95 28.63
CA LYS A 211 -12.93 5.37 27.81
C LYS A 211 -11.90 4.26 27.67
N ASN A 212 -11.44 3.71 28.80
CA ASN A 212 -10.45 2.62 28.80
C ASN A 212 -10.98 1.36 28.10
N ALA A 213 -12.24 0.99 28.29
CA ALA A 213 -12.85 -0.16 27.62
C ALA A 213 -12.86 0.01 26.09
N LEU A 214 -13.18 1.21 25.58
CA LEU A 214 -13.17 1.53 24.16
C LEU A 214 -11.74 1.58 23.59
N MET A 215 -10.77 2.10 24.36
CA MET A 215 -9.36 2.09 23.95
C MET A 215 -8.83 0.66 23.81
N VAL A 216 -9.08 -0.20 24.80
CA VAL A 216 -8.70 -1.61 24.74
C VAL A 216 -9.38 -2.31 23.55
N ARG A 217 -10.69 -2.10 23.38
CA ARG A 217 -11.46 -2.66 22.27
C ARG A 217 -10.92 -2.23 20.91
N SER A 218 -10.45 -1.00 20.80
CA SER A 218 -9.93 -0.46 19.53
C SER A 218 -8.70 -1.20 19.03
N ASN A 219 -7.87 -1.73 19.93
CA ASN A 219 -6.54 -2.30 19.68
C ASN A 219 -5.64 -1.39 18.81
N LEU A 220 -5.84 -0.06 18.85
CA LEU A 220 -5.04 0.88 18.06
C LEU A 220 -3.57 0.86 18.49
N SER A 221 -3.29 0.72 19.78
CA SER A 221 -1.92 0.58 20.31
C SER A 221 -1.20 -0.65 19.75
N GLY A 222 -1.90 -1.78 19.67
CA GLY A 222 -1.38 -3.00 19.05
C GLY A 222 -1.08 -2.81 17.56
N PHE A 223 -1.97 -2.12 16.84
CA PHE A 223 -1.73 -1.77 15.44
C PHE A 223 -0.50 -0.86 15.28
N ILE A 224 -0.35 0.18 16.12
CA ILE A 224 0.81 1.08 16.09
C ILE A 224 2.10 0.30 16.37
N ALA A 225 2.09 -0.64 17.33
CA ALA A 225 3.26 -1.48 17.61
C ALA A 225 3.64 -2.36 16.40
N HIS A 226 2.66 -3.01 15.76
CA HIS A 226 2.88 -3.78 14.54
C HIS A 226 3.36 -2.92 13.38
N LEU A 227 2.79 -1.72 13.21
CA LEU A 227 3.19 -0.78 12.17
C LEU A 227 4.64 -0.30 12.37
N ASN A 228 5.03 0.07 13.60
CA ASN A 228 6.41 0.46 13.90
C ASN A 228 7.38 -0.68 13.58
N HIS A 229 7.07 -1.90 14.03
CA HIS A 229 7.90 -3.06 13.75
C HIS A 229 8.01 -3.36 12.24
N PHE A 230 6.90 -3.20 11.52
CA PHE A 230 6.89 -3.36 10.07
C PHE A 230 7.75 -2.29 9.36
N VAL A 231 7.68 -1.04 9.82
CA VAL A 231 8.54 0.05 9.33
C VAL A 231 10.02 -0.25 9.61
N GLU A 232 10.35 -0.73 10.80
CA GLU A 232 11.73 -1.10 11.16
C GLU A 232 12.28 -2.26 10.32
N GLU A 233 11.47 -3.32 10.10
CA GLU A 233 11.90 -4.49 9.35
C GLU A 233 11.89 -4.28 7.83
N LYS A 234 10.85 -3.63 7.33
CA LYS A 234 10.55 -3.57 5.90
C LYS A 234 10.84 -2.21 5.28
N GLY A 235 11.10 -1.18 6.10
CA GLY A 235 11.25 0.18 5.60
C GLY A 235 12.33 0.32 4.53
N ILE A 236 13.48 -0.29 4.74
CA ILE A 236 14.58 -0.32 3.76
C ILE A 236 14.19 -1.16 2.55
N ILE A 237 13.58 -2.33 2.79
CA ILE A 237 13.11 -3.23 1.73
C ILE A 237 11.98 -2.57 0.95
N GLY A 238 11.07 -1.87 1.62
CA GLY A 238 9.96 -1.15 1.00
C GLY A 238 10.45 -0.13 -0.04
N ARG A 239 11.46 0.66 0.27
CA ARG A 239 12.08 1.61 -0.67
C ARG A 239 12.69 0.91 -1.88
N LEU A 240 13.48 -0.15 -1.66
CA LEU A 240 14.07 -0.94 -2.76
C LEU A 240 13.00 -1.57 -3.65
N VAL A 241 11.95 -2.12 -3.04
CA VAL A 241 10.81 -2.71 -3.77
C VAL A 241 10.01 -1.65 -4.51
N SER A 242 9.92 -0.42 -3.98
CA SER A 242 9.24 0.69 -4.68
C SER A 242 9.96 1.06 -5.98
N ASP A 243 11.29 1.17 -5.97
CA ASP A 243 12.07 1.40 -7.19
C ASP A 243 11.83 0.31 -8.24
N LEU A 244 11.90 -0.97 -7.85
CA LEU A 244 11.64 -2.09 -8.75
C LEU A 244 10.21 -2.10 -9.29
N ASN A 245 9.24 -1.73 -8.46
CA ASN A 245 7.84 -1.65 -8.89
C ASN A 245 7.61 -0.53 -9.90
N ILE A 246 8.25 0.64 -9.71
CA ILE A 246 8.22 1.74 -10.68
C ILE A 246 8.77 1.25 -12.01
N ILE A 247 9.97 0.64 -12.02
CA ILE A 247 10.58 0.07 -13.22
C ILE A 247 9.63 -0.93 -13.90
N GLY A 248 9.08 -1.89 -13.15
CA GLY A 248 8.17 -2.91 -13.67
C GLY A 248 6.91 -2.31 -14.30
N THR A 249 6.29 -1.33 -13.65
CA THR A 249 5.08 -0.65 -14.15
C THR A 249 5.37 0.05 -15.50
N TYR A 250 6.47 0.78 -15.59
CA TYR A 250 6.83 1.46 -16.85
C TYR A 250 7.29 0.48 -17.92
N LEU A 251 7.96 -0.60 -17.56
CA LEU A 251 8.31 -1.68 -18.47
C LEU A 251 7.06 -2.26 -19.15
N ASP A 252 6.03 -2.61 -18.38
CA ASP A 252 4.78 -3.15 -18.93
C ASP A 252 4.07 -2.14 -19.84
N ARG A 253 4.02 -0.85 -19.45
CA ARG A 253 3.44 0.23 -20.27
C ARG A 253 4.20 0.39 -21.59
N ILE A 254 5.53 0.36 -21.56
CA ILE A 254 6.39 0.49 -22.74
C ILE A 254 6.23 -0.73 -23.64
N LEU A 255 6.21 -1.95 -23.11
CA LEU A 255 6.01 -3.18 -23.88
C LEU A 255 4.67 -3.17 -24.64
N ASN A 256 3.63 -2.56 -24.07
CA ASN A 256 2.34 -2.41 -24.75
C ASN A 256 2.36 -1.38 -25.89
N GLU A 257 3.25 -0.38 -25.85
CA GLU A 257 3.39 0.63 -26.90
C GLU A 257 4.35 0.21 -28.03
N ILE A 258 5.20 -0.80 -27.79
CA ILE A 258 6.14 -1.29 -28.80
C ILE A 258 5.39 -2.18 -29.80
N SER A 259 5.30 -1.71 -31.05
CA SER A 259 4.60 -2.41 -32.14
C SER A 259 5.50 -3.29 -32.99
N THR A 260 6.82 -3.09 -32.98
CA THR A 260 7.76 -3.81 -33.85
C THR A 260 8.38 -5.01 -33.14
N ASP A 261 8.55 -6.12 -33.88
CA ASP A 261 9.19 -7.33 -33.36
C ASP A 261 10.68 -7.11 -33.00
N GLU A 262 11.33 -6.14 -33.63
CA GLU A 262 12.73 -5.81 -33.38
C GLU A 262 12.93 -5.13 -32.04
N ASP A 263 12.07 -4.17 -31.72
CA ASP A 263 12.09 -3.50 -30.41
C ASP A 263 11.68 -4.44 -29.27
N ARG A 264 10.69 -5.33 -29.52
CA ARG A 264 10.30 -6.38 -28.56
C ARG A 264 11.41 -7.38 -28.29
N LYS A 265 12.24 -7.72 -29.28
CA LYS A 265 13.38 -8.62 -29.10
C LYS A 265 14.47 -7.98 -28.22
N LYS A 266 14.76 -6.69 -28.43
CA LYS A 266 15.70 -5.95 -27.57
C LYS A 266 15.26 -5.97 -26.10
N PHE A 267 13.97 -5.75 -25.86
CA PHE A 267 13.41 -5.81 -24.51
C PHE A 267 13.44 -7.21 -23.88
N LYS A 268 13.10 -8.27 -24.64
CA LYS A 268 13.10 -9.65 -24.15
C LYS A 268 14.48 -10.21 -23.88
N SER A 269 15.55 -9.66 -24.47
CA SER A 269 16.94 -10.08 -24.20
C SER A 269 17.48 -9.55 -22.87
N PHE A 270 16.73 -8.66 -22.22
CA PHE A 270 17.09 -8.03 -20.95
C PHE A 270 16.59 -8.79 -19.72
N TRP A 271 15.55 -9.61 -19.86
CA TRP A 271 15.01 -10.50 -18.83
C TRP A 271 15.36 -11.95 -19.12
#